data_b4dcab8de4bf49389c3ddb580ffb7c03
#
_entry.id   b4dcab8de4bf49389c3ddb580ffb7c03
#
_cell.length_a   1.000
_cell.length_b   1.000
_cell.length_c   1.000
_cell.angle_alpha   90.00
_cell.angle_beta   90.00
_cell.angle_gamma   90.00
#
_symmetry.space_group_name_H-M   'P 1'
#
loop_
_entity.id
_entity.type
_entity.pdbx_description
1 polymer ?
#
loop_
_entity_poly.entity_id
_entity_poly.type
_entity_poly.pdbx_seq_one_letter_code
_entity_poly.pdbx_strand_id
1 'polypeptide(L)'
;YLVVFRGTDETIVGWKEDFNMSHQTQVPAQDAAREYLTKVMTEFDGQYIIAGHSKGANLAIYAASQLDKKLQDQVSAIYAYDGPGYQRDFLETEGYLAIESKIHAFQPEDAVVSQILFHTVQAKVVACKGISMMQHLLENWEIDKVSFKERDSVTPGSQRLQATLGQWVDQHSAQELEAFFGAIFGIIEATGIETLNEIGDNFLMFLISLQREIRDTEDSDLLKEGFAQLQAIYKEQGDETNANFLEVVQGKIDSATSFIKNLVPDALLPGKSEDKQVEEGGDPQAKSEETDHGTI
;
A
#
# COMPACT_ATOMS: atom_id res chain seq x y z
N TYR A 1 -6.33 -29.26 6.83
CA TYR A 1 -6.16 -28.49 5.60
C TYR A 1 -5.60 -27.11 5.93
N LEU A 2 -4.82 -26.55 5.00
CA LEU A 2 -4.36 -25.16 5.03
C LEU A 2 -4.93 -24.44 3.81
N VAL A 3 -5.66 -23.35 4.04
CA VAL A 3 -6.15 -22.44 2.99
C VAL A 3 -5.45 -21.12 3.14
N VAL A 4 -4.81 -20.64 2.07
CA VAL A 4 -4.06 -19.38 2.08
C VAL A 4 -4.65 -18.44 1.03
N PHE A 5 -5.08 -17.26 1.48
CA PHE A 5 -5.52 -16.19 0.60
C PHE A 5 -4.34 -15.30 0.21
N ARG A 6 -4.18 -15.08 -1.08
CA ARG A 6 -3.18 -14.18 -1.61
C ARG A 6 -3.58 -12.72 -1.33
N GLY A 7 -2.61 -11.88 -1.08
CA GLY A 7 -2.77 -10.43 -0.98
C GLY A 7 -3.01 -9.76 -2.34
N THR A 8 -3.11 -8.44 -2.32
CA THR A 8 -3.25 -7.60 -3.50
C THR A 8 -2.10 -7.85 -4.47
N ASP A 9 -2.42 -7.90 -5.75
CA ASP A 9 -1.40 -7.86 -6.79
C ASP A 9 -0.85 -6.43 -6.97
N GLU A 10 0.07 -6.25 -7.92
CA GLU A 10 0.71 -4.96 -8.16
C GLU A 10 -0.18 -3.98 -8.93
N THR A 11 -1.43 -4.35 -9.26
CA THR A 11 -2.32 -3.52 -10.07
C THR A 11 -2.94 -2.38 -9.27
N ILE A 12 -3.09 -1.23 -9.91
CA ILE A 12 -3.82 -0.07 -9.34
C ILE A 12 -5.27 -0.44 -9.00
N VAL A 13 -5.90 -1.29 -9.81
CA VAL A 13 -7.27 -1.79 -9.56
C VAL A 13 -7.35 -2.58 -8.25
N GLY A 14 -6.36 -3.45 -7.98
CA GLY A 14 -6.28 -4.19 -6.72
C GLY A 14 -6.14 -3.27 -5.50
N TRP A 15 -5.30 -2.25 -5.59
CA TRP A 15 -5.13 -1.26 -4.53
C TRP A 15 -6.35 -0.38 -4.32
N LYS A 16 -7.03 0.03 -5.40
CA LYS A 16 -8.31 0.74 -5.32
C LYS A 16 -9.34 -0.05 -4.53
N GLU A 17 -9.42 -1.37 -4.75
CA GLU A 17 -10.32 -2.25 -4.01
C GLU A 17 -9.97 -2.30 -2.51
N ASP A 18 -8.67 -2.24 -2.14
CA ASP A 18 -8.25 -2.19 -0.74
C ASP A 18 -8.73 -0.92 -0.03
N PHE A 19 -8.65 0.22 -0.69
CA PHE A 19 -9.18 1.48 -0.16
C PHE A 19 -10.71 1.51 -0.12
N ASN A 20 -11.38 0.81 -1.05
CA ASN A 20 -12.84 0.69 -1.03
C ASN A 20 -13.36 -0.01 0.24
N MET A 21 -12.55 -0.84 0.91
CA MET A 21 -12.92 -1.43 2.21
C MET A 21 -13.18 -0.38 3.31
N SER A 22 -12.72 0.86 3.14
CA SER A 22 -12.97 1.97 4.08
C SER A 22 -14.42 2.45 4.07
N HIS A 23 -15.15 2.27 2.97
CA HIS A 23 -16.51 2.79 2.79
C HIS A 23 -17.52 1.77 2.26
N GLN A 24 -17.07 0.65 1.69
CA GLN A 24 -17.94 -0.43 1.26
C GLN A 24 -18.04 -1.48 2.36
N THR A 25 -19.26 -1.97 2.62
CA THR A 25 -19.48 -3.06 3.59
C THR A 25 -18.88 -4.37 3.14
N GLN A 26 -18.72 -4.54 1.82
CA GLN A 26 -18.15 -5.73 1.18
C GLN A 26 -17.53 -5.33 -0.15
N VAL A 27 -16.35 -5.87 -0.44
CA VAL A 27 -15.69 -5.74 -1.75
C VAL A 27 -15.74 -7.07 -2.52
N PRO A 28 -15.66 -7.07 -3.86
CA PRO A 28 -15.76 -8.28 -4.68
C PRO A 28 -14.80 -9.41 -4.27
N ALA A 29 -13.56 -9.07 -3.89
CA ALA A 29 -12.58 -10.06 -3.45
C ALA A 29 -12.99 -10.77 -2.14
N GLN A 30 -13.67 -10.07 -1.24
CA GLN A 30 -14.20 -10.66 -0.01
C GLN A 30 -15.32 -11.67 -0.31
N ASP A 31 -16.21 -11.35 -1.24
CA ASP A 31 -17.27 -12.28 -1.65
C ASP A 31 -16.70 -13.53 -2.33
N ALA A 32 -15.77 -13.35 -3.24
CA ALA A 32 -15.06 -14.46 -3.88
C ALA A 32 -14.31 -15.34 -2.89
N ALA A 33 -13.67 -14.75 -1.86
CA ALA A 33 -12.98 -15.49 -0.80
C ALA A 33 -13.97 -16.31 0.03
N ARG A 34 -15.12 -15.74 0.40
CA ARG A 34 -16.21 -16.45 1.09
C ARG A 34 -16.72 -17.65 0.29
N GLU A 35 -17.02 -17.44 -0.99
CA GLU A 35 -17.51 -18.51 -1.86
C GLU A 35 -16.48 -19.63 -2.01
N TYR A 36 -15.21 -19.28 -2.23
CA TYR A 36 -14.13 -20.24 -2.35
C TYR A 36 -13.96 -21.07 -1.08
N LEU A 37 -13.87 -20.41 0.10
CA LEU A 37 -13.71 -21.09 1.37
C LEU A 37 -14.88 -22.03 1.68
N THR A 38 -16.12 -21.55 1.49
CA THR A 38 -17.34 -22.34 1.69
C THR A 38 -17.33 -23.58 0.80
N LYS A 39 -16.97 -23.43 -0.47
CA LYS A 39 -16.88 -24.55 -1.41
C LYS A 39 -15.85 -25.58 -0.96
N VAL A 40 -14.64 -25.16 -0.65
CA VAL A 40 -13.55 -26.05 -0.22
C VAL A 40 -13.94 -26.80 1.05
N MET A 41 -14.49 -26.12 2.05
CA MET A 41 -14.86 -26.73 3.34
C MET A 41 -16.11 -27.62 3.24
N THR A 42 -16.95 -27.42 2.23
CA THR A 42 -18.08 -28.31 1.97
C THR A 42 -17.66 -29.59 1.23
N GLU A 43 -16.65 -29.47 0.34
CA GLU A 43 -16.15 -30.59 -0.46
C GLU A 43 -15.22 -31.50 0.33
N PHE A 44 -14.41 -30.94 1.24
CA PHE A 44 -13.41 -31.68 2.00
C PHE A 44 -13.68 -31.54 3.50
N ASP A 45 -14.14 -32.65 4.13
CA ASP A 45 -14.37 -32.65 5.58
C ASP A 45 -13.07 -32.74 6.37
N GLY A 46 -12.94 -31.92 7.43
CA GLY A 46 -11.73 -31.89 8.25
C GLY A 46 -11.52 -30.63 9.06
N GLN A 47 -10.33 -30.48 9.64
CA GLN A 47 -9.91 -29.29 10.36
C GLN A 47 -9.13 -28.35 9.44
N TYR A 48 -9.34 -27.04 9.61
CA TYR A 48 -8.78 -26.02 8.75
C TYR A 48 -7.94 -25.00 9.52
N ILE A 49 -6.80 -24.68 8.96
CA ILE A 49 -6.04 -23.49 9.25
C ILE A 49 -6.19 -22.56 8.05
N ILE A 50 -6.54 -21.31 8.31
CA ILE A 50 -6.72 -20.31 7.27
C ILE A 50 -5.62 -19.26 7.47
N ALA A 51 -5.03 -18.76 6.39
CA ALA A 51 -3.97 -17.76 6.50
C ALA A 51 -4.03 -16.75 5.34
N GLY A 52 -3.42 -15.59 5.55
CA GLY A 52 -3.24 -14.61 4.50
C GLY A 52 -2.28 -13.50 4.92
N HIS A 53 -1.72 -12.82 3.92
CA HIS A 53 -0.86 -11.67 4.08
C HIS A 53 -1.48 -10.47 3.37
N SER A 54 -1.32 -9.27 3.91
CA SER A 54 -1.85 -8.05 3.30
C SER A 54 -3.38 -8.14 3.16
N LYS A 55 -3.96 -7.77 2.03
CA LYS A 55 -5.37 -8.01 1.69
C LYS A 55 -5.80 -9.46 1.96
N GLY A 56 -4.93 -10.44 1.67
CA GLY A 56 -5.22 -11.87 1.93
C GLY A 56 -5.51 -12.16 3.39
N ALA A 57 -4.93 -11.44 4.35
CA ALA A 57 -5.24 -11.55 5.77
C ALA A 57 -6.67 -11.06 6.07
N ASN A 58 -7.08 -9.94 5.46
CA ASN A 58 -8.45 -9.46 5.53
C ASN A 58 -9.42 -10.47 4.90
N LEU A 59 -9.11 -10.98 3.70
CA LEU A 59 -9.95 -11.99 3.04
C LEU A 59 -10.09 -13.27 3.87
N ALA A 60 -9.03 -13.72 4.54
CA ALA A 60 -9.03 -14.93 5.39
C ALA A 60 -10.00 -14.78 6.57
N ILE A 61 -9.94 -13.67 7.27
CA ILE A 61 -10.83 -13.38 8.41
C ILE A 61 -12.26 -13.15 7.91
N TYR A 62 -12.44 -12.35 6.84
CA TYR A 62 -13.77 -12.11 6.27
C TYR A 62 -14.45 -13.41 5.85
N ALA A 63 -13.78 -14.23 5.04
CA ALA A 63 -14.34 -15.48 4.56
C ALA A 63 -14.73 -16.41 5.71
N ALA A 64 -13.87 -16.54 6.74
CA ALA A 64 -14.15 -17.37 7.91
C ALA A 64 -15.34 -16.84 8.73
N SER A 65 -15.49 -15.52 8.85
CA SER A 65 -16.61 -14.92 9.59
C SER A 65 -17.96 -15.14 8.92
N GLN A 66 -17.98 -15.32 7.60
CA GLN A 66 -19.20 -15.50 6.81
C GLN A 66 -19.63 -16.98 6.65
N LEU A 67 -18.86 -17.92 7.21
CA LEU A 67 -19.22 -19.34 7.23
C LEU A 67 -20.39 -19.60 8.18
N ASP A 68 -21.18 -20.65 7.88
CA ASP A 68 -22.12 -21.13 8.86
C ASP A 68 -21.40 -21.72 10.10
N LYS A 69 -22.11 -21.83 11.21
CA LYS A 69 -21.56 -22.27 12.50
C LYS A 69 -20.85 -23.63 12.40
N LYS A 70 -21.39 -24.56 11.63
CA LYS A 70 -20.84 -25.91 11.49
C LYS A 70 -19.44 -25.83 10.82
N LEU A 71 -19.29 -25.02 9.79
CA LEU A 71 -18.00 -24.83 9.12
C LEU A 71 -17.05 -23.98 9.98
N GLN A 72 -17.55 -22.97 10.69
CA GLN A 72 -16.72 -22.20 11.63
C GLN A 72 -16.10 -23.10 12.72
N ASP A 73 -16.83 -24.13 13.19
CA ASP A 73 -16.32 -25.08 14.20
C ASP A 73 -15.17 -25.96 13.66
N GLN A 74 -15.05 -26.11 12.35
CA GLN A 74 -13.94 -26.80 11.70
C GLN A 74 -12.69 -25.90 11.53
N VAL A 75 -12.80 -24.58 11.72
CA VAL A 75 -11.66 -23.67 11.68
C VAL A 75 -10.91 -23.76 13.01
N SER A 76 -9.67 -24.24 12.98
CA SER A 76 -8.80 -24.37 14.16
C SER A 76 -8.06 -23.07 14.48
N ALA A 77 -7.58 -22.35 13.46
CA ALA A 77 -6.83 -21.10 13.60
C ALA A 77 -6.89 -20.26 12.31
N ILE A 78 -6.75 -18.94 12.46
CA ILE A 78 -6.64 -17.99 11.37
C ILE A 78 -5.38 -17.17 11.59
N TYR A 79 -4.42 -17.24 10.67
CA TYR A 79 -3.17 -16.48 10.73
C TYR A 79 -3.23 -15.29 9.79
N ALA A 80 -3.23 -14.08 10.36
CA ALA A 80 -3.32 -12.82 9.63
C ALA A 80 -2.00 -12.06 9.75
N TYR A 81 -1.32 -11.87 8.61
CA TYR A 81 -0.02 -11.20 8.54
C TYR A 81 -0.18 -9.83 7.88
N ASP A 82 0.03 -8.77 8.64
CA ASP A 82 0.02 -7.36 8.23
C ASP A 82 -1.12 -7.02 7.25
N GLY A 83 -2.35 -7.36 7.64
CA GLY A 83 -3.55 -7.08 6.86
C GLY A 83 -4.27 -5.82 7.34
N PRO A 84 -4.98 -5.12 6.44
CA PRO A 84 -5.87 -4.02 6.85
C PRO A 84 -7.02 -4.57 7.70
N GLY A 85 -7.53 -3.73 8.59
CA GLY A 85 -8.66 -4.04 9.46
C GLY A 85 -10.01 -3.96 8.75
N TYR A 86 -11.04 -3.65 9.53
CA TYR A 86 -12.44 -3.62 9.11
C TYR A 86 -13.12 -2.36 9.60
N GLN A 87 -14.27 -2.05 9.03
CA GLN A 87 -15.20 -1.08 9.61
C GLN A 87 -15.72 -1.61 10.96
N ARG A 88 -16.07 -0.70 11.87
CA ARG A 88 -16.49 -1.06 13.24
C ARG A 88 -17.69 -1.99 13.26
N ASP A 89 -18.69 -1.73 12.42
CA ASP A 89 -19.91 -2.54 12.33
C ASP A 89 -19.63 -4.00 11.99
N PHE A 90 -18.61 -4.26 11.16
CA PHE A 90 -18.20 -5.63 10.83
C PHE A 90 -17.65 -6.37 12.06
N LEU A 91 -16.87 -5.68 12.90
CA LEU A 91 -16.25 -6.26 14.08
C LEU A 91 -17.28 -6.63 15.18
N GLU A 92 -18.50 -6.13 15.08
CA GLU A 92 -19.60 -6.43 16.00
C GLU A 92 -20.53 -7.53 15.49
N THR A 93 -20.30 -8.07 14.27
CA THR A 93 -21.14 -9.12 13.69
C THR A 93 -20.97 -10.46 14.43
N GLU A 94 -22.06 -11.22 14.55
CA GLU A 94 -22.02 -12.55 15.18
C GLU A 94 -20.99 -13.48 14.53
N GLY A 95 -20.86 -13.41 13.20
CA GLY A 95 -19.91 -14.22 12.44
C GLY A 95 -18.46 -13.90 12.78
N TYR A 96 -18.10 -12.61 12.91
CA TYR A 96 -16.77 -12.21 13.34
C TYR A 96 -16.49 -12.62 14.79
N LEU A 97 -17.40 -12.33 15.71
CA LEU A 97 -17.26 -12.65 17.13
C LEU A 97 -17.10 -14.17 17.36
N ALA A 98 -17.73 -15.00 16.53
CA ALA A 98 -17.62 -16.46 16.62
C ALA A 98 -16.23 -17.01 16.27
N ILE A 99 -15.42 -16.24 15.49
CA ILE A 99 -14.09 -16.64 15.06
C ILE A 99 -12.97 -15.82 15.69
N GLU A 100 -13.29 -14.73 16.38
CA GLU A 100 -12.31 -13.77 16.91
C GLU A 100 -11.21 -14.44 17.74
N SER A 101 -11.58 -15.37 18.63
CA SER A 101 -10.63 -16.10 19.48
C SER A 101 -9.70 -17.05 18.71
N LYS A 102 -9.96 -17.31 17.43
CA LYS A 102 -9.16 -18.16 16.55
C LYS A 102 -8.15 -17.35 15.73
N ILE A 103 -8.21 -16.01 15.79
CA ILE A 103 -7.36 -15.12 15.02
C ILE A 103 -6.02 -14.94 15.72
N HIS A 104 -4.94 -15.20 15.00
CA HIS A 104 -3.56 -14.92 15.36
C HIS A 104 -3.04 -13.85 14.41
N ALA A 105 -3.04 -12.60 14.86
CA ALA A 105 -2.60 -11.46 14.07
C ALA A 105 -1.13 -11.13 14.33
N PHE A 106 -0.42 -10.75 13.26
CA PHE A 106 0.98 -10.34 13.28
C PHE A 106 1.15 -9.06 12.45
N GLN A 107 2.01 -8.16 12.92
CA GLN A 107 2.31 -6.92 12.22
C GLN A 107 3.79 -6.55 12.39
N PRO A 108 4.41 -5.86 11.43
CA PRO A 108 5.78 -5.36 11.60
C PRO A 108 5.84 -4.23 12.63
N GLU A 109 7.04 -3.96 13.15
CA GLU A 109 7.23 -2.89 14.14
C GLU A 109 7.01 -1.48 13.56
N ASP A 110 7.28 -1.25 12.26
CA ASP A 110 6.95 0.01 11.56
C ASP A 110 5.79 -0.19 10.57
N ALA A 111 4.71 -0.79 11.08
CA ALA A 111 3.53 -1.14 10.31
C ALA A 111 2.85 0.07 9.66
N VAL A 112 2.34 -0.14 8.45
CA VAL A 112 1.51 0.82 7.71
C VAL A 112 0.18 0.19 7.34
N VAL A 113 0.18 -0.99 6.73
CA VAL A 113 -1.03 -1.64 6.20
C VAL A 113 -1.97 -2.05 7.31
N SER A 114 -1.47 -2.68 8.38
CA SER A 114 -2.28 -3.03 9.55
C SER A 114 -2.71 -1.84 10.41
N GLN A 115 -2.29 -0.62 10.06
CA GLN A 115 -2.81 0.60 10.69
C GLN A 115 -4.04 1.18 9.94
N ILE A 116 -4.43 0.56 8.82
CA ILE A 116 -5.61 0.95 8.04
C ILE A 116 -6.84 0.27 8.64
N LEU A 117 -7.88 1.04 8.95
CA LEU A 117 -9.12 0.59 9.59
C LEU A 117 -8.93 0.04 11.02
N PHE A 118 -9.87 -0.77 11.50
CA PHE A 118 -9.96 -1.13 12.90
C PHE A 118 -9.75 -2.64 13.13
N HIS A 119 -9.18 -2.96 14.29
CA HIS A 119 -8.94 -4.33 14.76
C HIS A 119 -9.41 -4.46 16.21
N THR A 120 -9.94 -5.62 16.59
CA THR A 120 -10.21 -5.97 18.00
C THR A 120 -9.15 -6.91 18.56
N VAL A 121 -8.54 -7.75 17.69
CA VAL A 121 -7.49 -8.67 18.09
C VAL A 121 -6.15 -7.95 18.10
N GLN A 122 -5.47 -7.99 19.25
CA GLN A 122 -4.13 -7.43 19.38
C GLN A 122 -3.12 -8.26 18.57
N ALA A 123 -2.47 -7.63 17.61
CA ALA A 123 -1.43 -8.27 16.82
C ALA A 123 -0.12 -8.39 17.61
N LYS A 124 0.59 -9.49 17.39
CA LYS A 124 1.99 -9.63 17.80
C LYS A 124 2.87 -8.79 16.89
N VAL A 125 3.72 -7.96 17.49
CA VAL A 125 4.63 -7.09 16.74
C VAL A 125 5.91 -7.85 16.45
N VAL A 126 6.35 -7.84 15.20
CA VAL A 126 7.51 -8.56 14.70
C VAL A 126 8.63 -7.59 14.35
N ALA A 127 9.85 -7.93 14.79
CA ALA A 127 11.06 -7.23 14.36
C ALA A 127 11.29 -7.42 12.86
N CYS A 128 11.60 -6.36 12.15
CA CYS A 128 11.79 -6.40 10.70
C CYS A 128 13.05 -5.66 10.27
N LYS A 129 13.54 -6.02 9.10
CA LYS A 129 14.57 -5.25 8.39
C LYS A 129 13.92 -4.16 7.57
N GLY A 130 14.68 -3.09 7.33
CA GLY A 130 14.16 -1.95 6.57
C GLY A 130 13.21 -1.07 7.38
N ILE A 131 12.48 -0.22 6.69
CA ILE A 131 11.57 0.77 7.29
C ILE A 131 10.26 0.83 6.52
N SER A 132 9.17 1.19 7.20
CA SER A 132 7.87 1.49 6.58
C SER A 132 7.36 0.35 5.67
N MET A 133 6.95 0.66 4.44
CA MET A 133 6.40 -0.31 3.47
C MET A 133 7.34 -1.48 3.14
N MET A 134 8.65 -1.34 3.34
CA MET A 134 9.56 -2.47 3.19
C MET A 134 9.32 -3.55 4.24
N GLN A 135 8.88 -3.17 5.44
CA GLN A 135 8.54 -4.13 6.49
C GLN A 135 7.23 -4.87 6.21
N HIS A 136 6.42 -4.40 5.24
CA HIS A 136 5.25 -5.13 4.77
C HIS A 136 5.62 -6.46 4.09
N LEU A 137 6.81 -6.56 3.51
CA LEU A 137 7.30 -7.76 2.85
C LEU A 137 7.74 -8.81 3.89
N LEU A 138 7.12 -9.98 3.87
CA LEU A 138 7.38 -11.05 4.86
C LEU A 138 8.84 -11.52 4.88
N GLU A 139 9.58 -11.42 3.78
CA GLU A 139 11.01 -11.76 3.70
C GLU A 139 11.91 -10.82 4.54
N ASN A 140 11.39 -9.66 4.93
CA ASN A 140 12.09 -8.72 5.82
C ASN A 140 11.81 -9.00 7.31
N TRP A 141 10.91 -9.93 7.63
CA TRP A 141 10.56 -10.28 9.00
C TRP A 141 11.65 -11.15 9.64
N GLU A 142 12.09 -10.78 10.83
CA GLU A 142 13.13 -11.51 11.53
C GLU A 142 12.57 -12.76 12.22
N ILE A 143 13.29 -13.87 12.07
CA ILE A 143 12.97 -15.15 12.70
C ILE A 143 14.01 -15.44 13.77
N ASP A 144 13.55 -15.84 14.96
CA ASP A 144 14.38 -16.41 16.03
C ASP A 144 14.02 -17.89 16.19
N LYS A 145 14.93 -18.76 15.74
CA LYS A 145 14.75 -20.23 15.74
C LYS A 145 13.55 -20.68 14.90
N VAL A 146 12.40 -20.87 15.54
CA VAL A 146 11.18 -21.42 14.92
C VAL A 146 9.99 -20.45 14.98
N SER A 147 10.19 -19.23 15.44
CA SER A 147 9.15 -18.21 15.58
C SER A 147 9.64 -16.87 15.07
N PHE A 148 8.73 -15.95 14.86
CA PHE A 148 9.09 -14.54 14.65
C PHE A 148 9.75 -13.96 15.90
N LYS A 149 10.71 -13.05 15.68
CA LYS A 149 11.32 -12.26 16.76
C LYS A 149 10.35 -11.15 17.13
N GLU A 150 9.76 -11.27 18.32
CA GLU A 150 8.73 -10.34 18.78
C GLU A 150 9.33 -9.01 19.29
N ARG A 151 8.52 -7.95 19.24
CA ARG A 151 8.73 -6.63 19.83
C ARG A 151 7.57 -6.31 20.78
N ASP A 152 7.80 -5.44 21.73
CA ASP A 152 6.78 -5.06 22.72
C ASP A 152 5.66 -4.20 22.10
N SER A 153 5.99 -3.36 21.10
CA SER A 153 5.04 -2.45 20.47
C SER A 153 5.51 -2.03 19.07
N VAL A 154 4.58 -1.52 18.27
CA VAL A 154 4.91 -0.81 17.03
C VAL A 154 5.58 0.53 17.34
N THR A 155 6.24 1.11 16.34
CA THR A 155 6.91 2.40 16.47
C THR A 155 5.91 3.52 16.82
N PRO A 156 6.36 4.60 17.47
CA PRO A 156 5.50 5.77 17.71
C PRO A 156 4.91 6.35 16.43
N GLY A 157 5.65 6.27 15.31
CA GLY A 157 5.16 6.69 13.99
C GLY A 157 3.98 5.86 13.50
N SER A 158 4.01 4.53 13.67
CA SER A 158 2.90 3.65 13.32
C SER A 158 1.69 3.87 14.24
N GLN A 159 1.90 4.05 15.54
CA GLN A 159 0.82 4.37 16.48
C GLN A 159 0.11 5.68 16.09
N ARG A 160 0.88 6.71 15.79
CA ARG A 160 0.35 8.00 15.36
C ARG A 160 -0.39 7.90 14.03
N LEU A 161 0.12 7.13 13.08
CA LEU A 161 -0.54 6.87 11.80
C LEU A 161 -1.90 6.18 12.02
N GLN A 162 -1.96 5.14 12.86
CA GLN A 162 -3.19 4.45 13.21
C GLN A 162 -4.23 5.40 13.81
N ALA A 163 -3.84 6.18 14.81
CA ALA A 163 -4.72 7.14 15.46
C ALA A 163 -5.25 8.18 14.46
N THR A 164 -4.38 8.67 13.57
CA THR A 164 -4.76 9.65 12.54
C THR A 164 -5.75 9.08 11.54
N LEU A 165 -5.45 7.93 10.95
CA LEU A 165 -6.31 7.30 9.95
C LEU A 165 -7.64 6.87 10.57
N GLY A 166 -7.62 6.27 11.77
CA GLY A 166 -8.82 5.86 12.47
C GLY A 166 -9.74 7.05 12.78
N GLN A 167 -9.19 8.13 13.34
CA GLN A 167 -9.97 9.35 13.62
C GLN A 167 -10.52 9.99 12.34
N TRP A 168 -9.74 10.03 11.27
CA TRP A 168 -10.17 10.59 10.00
C TRP A 168 -11.31 9.78 9.39
N VAL A 169 -11.22 8.45 9.37
CA VAL A 169 -12.31 7.56 8.90
C VAL A 169 -13.56 7.72 9.74
N ASP A 170 -13.44 7.78 11.08
CA ASP A 170 -14.59 7.98 11.99
C ASP A 170 -15.32 9.33 11.79
N GLN A 171 -14.61 10.34 11.26
CA GLN A 171 -15.18 11.69 11.03
C GLN A 171 -15.87 11.84 9.67
N HIS A 172 -15.76 10.84 8.78
CA HIS A 172 -16.28 10.92 7.42
C HIS A 172 -17.34 9.85 7.15
N SER A 173 -18.36 10.24 6.39
CA SER A 173 -19.36 9.30 5.86
C SER A 173 -18.75 8.41 4.77
N ALA A 174 -19.39 7.26 4.51
CA ALA A 174 -19.00 6.37 3.42
C ALA A 174 -18.93 7.09 2.05
N GLN A 175 -19.84 8.05 1.80
CA GLN A 175 -19.86 8.84 0.56
C GLN A 175 -18.67 9.80 0.46
N GLU A 176 -18.26 10.44 1.56
CA GLU A 176 -17.08 11.32 1.58
C GLU A 176 -15.80 10.52 1.37
N LEU A 177 -15.67 9.34 2.00
CA LEU A 177 -14.54 8.44 1.80
C LEU A 177 -14.49 7.92 0.35
N GLU A 178 -15.64 7.51 -0.22
CA GLU A 178 -15.75 7.09 -1.61
C GLU A 178 -15.31 8.20 -2.57
N ALA A 179 -15.79 9.43 -2.34
CA ALA A 179 -15.42 10.58 -3.17
C ALA A 179 -13.92 10.88 -3.08
N PHE A 180 -13.35 10.89 -1.88
CA PHE A 180 -11.93 11.18 -1.67
C PHE A 180 -11.01 10.14 -2.31
N PHE A 181 -11.25 8.85 -2.02
CA PHE A 181 -10.44 7.78 -2.62
C PHE A 181 -10.70 7.64 -4.12
N GLY A 182 -11.96 7.84 -4.56
CA GLY A 182 -12.31 7.89 -5.98
C GLY A 182 -11.53 8.96 -6.74
N ALA A 183 -11.41 10.16 -6.17
CA ALA A 183 -10.60 11.25 -6.75
C ALA A 183 -9.11 10.88 -6.81
N ILE A 184 -8.52 10.29 -5.75
CA ILE A 184 -7.12 9.85 -5.76
C ILE A 184 -6.88 8.82 -6.88
N PHE A 185 -7.69 7.77 -6.93
CA PHE A 185 -7.52 6.72 -7.93
C PHE A 185 -7.89 7.18 -9.34
N GLY A 186 -8.86 8.09 -9.49
CA GLY A 186 -9.16 8.73 -10.76
C GLY A 186 -7.97 9.49 -11.34
N ILE A 187 -7.21 10.20 -10.50
CA ILE A 187 -5.98 10.88 -10.91
C ILE A 187 -4.90 9.87 -11.31
N ILE A 188 -4.71 8.79 -10.53
CA ILE A 188 -3.73 7.76 -10.86
C ILE A 188 -4.09 7.08 -12.19
N GLU A 189 -5.35 6.71 -12.38
CA GLU A 189 -5.85 6.11 -13.63
C GLU A 189 -5.65 7.06 -14.83
N ALA A 190 -5.84 8.37 -14.65
CA ALA A 190 -5.63 9.38 -15.69
C ALA A 190 -4.16 9.49 -16.13
N THR A 191 -3.21 9.09 -15.30
CA THR A 191 -1.78 9.01 -15.70
C THR A 191 -1.49 7.86 -16.66
N GLY A 192 -2.43 6.91 -16.83
CA GLY A 192 -2.27 5.73 -17.67
C GLY A 192 -1.40 4.62 -17.04
N ILE A 193 -1.08 4.72 -15.75
CA ILE A 193 -0.30 3.73 -15.01
C ILE A 193 -1.24 2.63 -14.53
N GLU A 194 -0.89 1.39 -14.79
CA GLU A 194 -1.67 0.22 -14.43
C GLU A 194 -1.12 -0.52 -13.21
N THR A 195 0.19 -0.38 -12.91
CA THR A 195 0.85 -1.10 -11.82
C THR A 195 1.76 -0.21 -10.98
N LEU A 196 1.99 -0.61 -9.72
CA LEU A 196 2.93 0.06 -8.82
C LEU A 196 4.39 0.00 -9.32
N ASN A 197 4.76 -1.06 -10.04
CA ASN A 197 6.10 -1.18 -10.62
C ASN A 197 6.35 -0.10 -11.67
N GLU A 198 5.35 0.22 -12.49
CA GLU A 198 5.44 1.33 -13.46
C GLU A 198 5.65 2.67 -12.76
N ILE A 199 5.07 2.88 -11.57
CA ILE A 199 5.36 4.06 -10.74
C ILE A 199 6.83 4.07 -10.34
N GLY A 200 7.36 2.93 -9.87
CA GLY A 200 8.76 2.80 -9.48
C GLY A 200 9.73 3.07 -10.62
N ASP A 201 9.48 2.48 -11.78
CA ASP A 201 10.33 2.58 -12.97
C ASP A 201 10.33 3.98 -13.59
N ASN A 202 9.21 4.70 -13.48
CA ASN A 202 9.01 6.02 -14.10
C ASN A 202 8.60 7.10 -13.09
N PHE A 203 9.09 7.02 -11.85
CA PHE A 203 8.62 7.84 -10.73
C PHE A 203 8.60 9.35 -11.02
N LEU A 204 9.62 9.88 -11.68
CA LEU A 204 9.66 11.31 -12.02
C LEU A 204 8.54 11.68 -13.02
N MET A 205 8.31 10.85 -14.03
CA MET A 205 7.23 11.07 -15.00
C MET A 205 5.86 10.92 -14.35
N PHE A 206 5.71 9.96 -13.44
CA PHE A 206 4.51 9.82 -12.63
C PHE A 206 4.23 11.08 -11.80
N LEU A 207 5.23 11.63 -11.09
CA LEU A 207 5.05 12.86 -10.31
C LEU A 207 4.66 14.06 -11.17
N ILE A 208 5.24 14.20 -12.35
CA ILE A 208 4.89 15.28 -13.29
C ILE A 208 3.44 15.13 -13.76
N SER A 209 3.04 13.91 -14.14
CA SER A 209 1.68 13.61 -14.56
C SER A 209 0.69 13.82 -13.41
N LEU A 210 1.02 13.34 -12.22
CA LEU A 210 0.20 13.50 -11.02
C LEU A 210 -0.01 14.98 -10.66
N GLN A 211 1.04 15.82 -10.71
CA GLN A 211 0.92 17.25 -10.45
C GLN A 211 0.04 17.96 -11.48
N ARG A 212 0.11 17.52 -12.74
CA ARG A 212 -0.73 18.05 -13.81
C ARG A 212 -2.19 17.66 -13.56
N GLU A 213 -2.49 16.40 -13.34
CA GLU A 213 -3.85 15.90 -13.12
C GLU A 213 -4.49 16.52 -11.86
N ILE A 214 -3.75 16.64 -10.75
CA ILE A 214 -4.25 17.31 -9.52
C ILE A 214 -4.65 18.76 -9.79
N ARG A 215 -3.89 19.48 -10.64
CA ARG A 215 -4.20 20.87 -10.96
C ARG A 215 -5.43 21.01 -11.85
N ASP A 216 -5.62 20.03 -12.77
CA ASP A 216 -6.62 20.09 -13.81
C ASP A 216 -7.93 19.36 -13.42
N THR A 217 -7.96 18.65 -12.27
CA THR A 217 -9.15 17.92 -11.78
C THR A 217 -10.16 18.85 -11.12
N GLU A 218 -11.44 18.54 -11.31
CA GLU A 218 -12.56 19.18 -10.59
C GLU A 218 -12.53 18.86 -9.10
N ASP A 219 -11.90 17.72 -8.70
CA ASP A 219 -11.79 17.25 -7.31
C ASP A 219 -10.61 17.87 -6.54
N SER A 220 -9.90 18.83 -7.13
CA SER A 220 -8.71 19.45 -6.52
C SER A 220 -8.97 20.00 -5.11
N ASP A 221 -10.12 20.62 -4.89
CA ASP A 221 -10.47 21.21 -3.60
C ASP A 221 -10.84 20.12 -2.58
N LEU A 222 -11.54 19.06 -2.98
CA LEU A 222 -11.83 17.88 -2.15
C LEU A 222 -10.53 17.24 -1.65
N LEU A 223 -9.57 17.04 -2.53
CA LEU A 223 -8.27 16.46 -2.16
C LEU A 223 -7.47 17.35 -1.22
N LYS A 224 -7.41 18.66 -1.49
CA LYS A 224 -6.74 19.63 -0.61
C LYS A 224 -7.34 19.64 0.78
N GLU A 225 -8.66 19.62 0.87
CA GLU A 225 -9.37 19.61 2.15
C GLU A 225 -9.12 18.31 2.92
N GLY A 226 -9.26 17.15 2.29
CA GLY A 226 -9.01 15.85 2.92
C GLY A 226 -7.57 15.71 3.42
N PHE A 227 -6.57 16.13 2.63
CA PHE A 227 -5.17 16.13 3.08
C PHE A 227 -4.91 17.16 4.20
N ALA A 228 -5.55 18.33 4.18
CA ALA A 228 -5.43 19.31 5.25
C ALA A 228 -6.02 18.78 6.57
N GLN A 229 -7.14 18.07 6.52
CA GLN A 229 -7.76 17.42 7.67
C GLN A 229 -6.86 16.32 8.24
N LEU A 230 -6.34 15.40 7.39
CA LEU A 230 -5.36 14.39 7.80
C LEU A 230 -4.13 15.02 8.47
N GLN A 231 -3.61 16.11 7.89
CA GLN A 231 -2.50 16.87 8.45
C GLN A 231 -2.82 17.45 9.82
N ALA A 232 -4.03 18.01 10.00
CA ALA A 232 -4.46 18.59 11.27
C ALA A 232 -4.56 17.52 12.36
N ILE A 233 -5.24 16.40 12.06
CA ILE A 233 -5.36 15.27 12.99
C ILE A 233 -3.98 14.70 13.34
N TYR A 234 -3.09 14.53 12.35
CA TYR A 234 -1.73 14.03 12.58
C TYR A 234 -0.93 14.93 13.53
N LYS A 235 -1.11 16.27 13.45
CA LYS A 235 -0.48 17.22 14.38
C LYS A 235 -1.04 17.10 15.80
N GLU A 236 -2.33 16.88 15.94
CA GLU A 236 -3.00 16.70 17.24
C GLU A 236 -2.53 15.42 17.96
N GLN A 237 -2.18 14.37 17.22
CA GLN A 237 -1.75 13.07 17.76
C GLN A 237 -0.30 13.04 18.23
N GLY A 238 0.48 14.12 18.16
CA GLY A 238 1.89 14.12 18.55
C GLY A 238 2.34 15.42 19.21
N ASP A 239 3.41 15.34 20.02
CA ASP A 239 4.10 16.50 20.52
C ASP A 239 4.61 17.38 19.37
N GLU A 240 4.70 18.72 19.62
CA GLU A 240 4.98 19.81 18.67
C GLU A 240 6.28 19.70 17.83
N THR A 241 6.89 18.54 17.71
CA THR A 241 7.99 18.35 16.79
C THR A 241 7.43 18.31 15.36
N ASN A 242 7.71 19.36 14.63
CA ASN A 242 7.46 19.78 13.25
C ASN A 242 7.33 18.72 12.13
N ALA A 243 6.90 17.49 12.39
CA ALA A 243 6.70 16.50 11.34
C ALA A 243 5.39 16.77 10.60
N ASN A 244 5.50 17.27 9.40
CA ASN A 244 4.39 17.40 8.46
C ASN A 244 3.94 15.98 8.05
N PHE A 245 2.63 15.68 8.14
CA PHE A 245 2.07 14.39 7.70
C PHE A 245 2.54 14.01 6.29
N LEU A 246 2.50 14.99 5.37
CA LEU A 246 2.97 14.79 4.01
C LEU A 246 4.50 14.53 3.94
N GLU A 247 5.30 15.15 4.80
CA GLU A 247 6.74 14.87 4.89
C GLU A 247 7.02 13.47 5.45
N VAL A 248 6.22 12.99 6.41
CA VAL A 248 6.32 11.62 6.93
C VAL A 248 5.92 10.60 5.86
N VAL A 249 4.81 10.84 5.16
CA VAL A 249 4.38 10.01 4.04
C VAL A 249 5.41 10.07 2.91
N GLN A 250 5.91 11.27 2.56
CA GLN A 250 6.96 11.46 1.57
C GLN A 250 8.26 10.78 1.98
N GLY A 251 8.69 10.92 3.22
CA GLY A 251 9.88 10.24 3.75
C GLY A 251 9.75 8.72 3.71
N LYS A 252 8.55 8.19 3.94
CA LYS A 252 8.26 6.76 3.78
C LYS A 252 8.31 6.32 2.31
N ILE A 253 7.83 7.15 1.39
CA ILE A 253 7.90 6.94 -0.07
C ILE A 253 9.34 7.08 -0.56
N ASP A 254 10.08 8.12 -0.15
CA ASP A 254 11.47 8.36 -0.53
C ASP A 254 12.39 7.24 -0.08
N SER A 255 12.13 6.69 1.10
CA SER A 255 12.86 5.53 1.63
C SER A 255 12.63 4.28 0.78
N ALA A 256 11.38 4.04 0.36
CA ALA A 256 11.06 2.95 -0.56
C ALA A 256 11.70 3.17 -1.93
N THR A 257 11.66 4.40 -2.44
CA THR A 257 12.25 4.77 -3.74
C THR A 257 13.79 4.70 -3.72
N SER A 258 14.43 5.13 -2.62
CA SER A 258 15.88 5.03 -2.46
C SER A 258 16.34 3.56 -2.39
N PHE A 259 15.54 2.69 -1.79
CA PHE A 259 15.81 1.26 -1.76
C PHE A 259 15.71 0.62 -3.16
N ILE A 260 14.67 0.94 -3.92
CA ILE A 260 14.50 0.47 -5.30
C ILE A 260 15.68 0.94 -6.17
N LYS A 261 16.12 2.20 -6.05
CA LYS A 261 17.32 2.70 -6.74
C LYS A 261 18.60 1.96 -6.37
N ASN A 262 18.74 1.53 -5.12
CA ASN A 262 19.91 0.78 -4.67
C ASN A 262 19.89 -0.71 -5.10
N LEU A 263 18.72 -1.23 -5.46
CA LEU A 263 18.56 -2.59 -6.02
C LEU A 263 18.76 -2.64 -7.54
N VAL A 264 18.61 -1.52 -8.24
CA VAL A 264 18.84 -1.42 -9.68
C VAL A 264 20.32 -1.08 -9.91
N PRO A 265 21.13 -1.93 -10.56
CA PRO A 265 22.50 -1.59 -10.92
C PRO A 265 22.52 -0.30 -11.77
N ASP A 266 23.48 0.59 -11.52
CA ASP A 266 23.69 1.86 -12.26
C ASP A 266 23.70 1.71 -13.79
N ALA A 267 23.98 0.50 -14.28
CA ALA A 267 24.01 0.16 -15.70
C ALA A 267 22.60 0.11 -16.36
N LEU A 268 21.51 0.12 -15.60
CA LEU A 268 20.12 0.06 -16.09
C LEU A 268 19.39 1.40 -15.95
N LEU A 269 20.05 2.43 -15.42
CA LEU A 269 19.48 3.78 -15.38
C LEU A 269 19.58 4.42 -16.78
N PRO A 270 18.50 5.01 -17.33
CA PRO A 270 18.58 5.71 -18.61
C PRO A 270 19.64 6.81 -18.51
N GLY A 271 20.62 6.75 -19.40
CA GLY A 271 21.79 7.63 -19.41
C GLY A 271 21.38 9.10 -19.42
N LYS A 272 22.02 9.87 -18.56
CA LYS A 272 22.00 11.33 -18.67
C LYS A 272 22.46 11.70 -20.08
N SER A 273 21.59 12.31 -20.87
CA SER A 273 21.98 12.94 -22.10
C SER A 273 23.04 14.00 -21.78
N GLU A 274 24.27 13.78 -22.22
CA GLU A 274 25.29 14.81 -22.22
C GLU A 274 24.80 15.95 -23.13
N ASP A 275 24.41 17.05 -22.54
CA ASP A 275 24.24 18.33 -23.25
C ASP A 275 25.60 18.75 -23.80
N LYS A 276 25.84 18.43 -25.07
CA LYS A 276 26.89 19.07 -25.82
C LYS A 276 26.54 20.52 -26.01
N GLN A 277 27.20 21.38 -25.23
CA GLN A 277 27.27 22.82 -25.49
C GLN A 277 27.82 23.03 -26.90
N VAL A 278 27.00 23.59 -27.79
CA VAL A 278 27.42 24.12 -29.05
C VAL A 278 28.07 25.49 -28.77
N GLU A 279 29.40 25.54 -28.77
CA GLU A 279 30.11 26.82 -28.82
C GLU A 279 29.89 27.48 -30.19
N GLU A 280 29.21 28.59 -30.18
CA GLU A 280 29.26 29.58 -31.29
C GLU A 280 30.63 30.24 -31.30
N GLY A 281 31.43 29.91 -32.30
CA GLY A 281 32.72 30.54 -32.56
C GLY A 281 32.77 31.04 -34.00
N GLY A 282 32.84 32.36 -34.15
CA GLY A 282 32.73 33.19 -35.31
C GLY A 282 33.67 32.89 -36.48
N ASP A 283 33.20 33.34 -37.61
CA ASP A 283 33.89 33.56 -38.88
C ASP A 283 35.09 34.53 -38.70
N PRO A 284 36.23 34.34 -39.44
CA PRO A 284 36.47 35.20 -40.58
C PRO A 284 37.28 34.64 -41.76
N GLN A 285 36.85 35.05 -42.96
CA GLN A 285 37.65 35.46 -44.16
C GLN A 285 38.48 34.44 -44.95
N ALA A 286 37.98 34.26 -46.16
CA ALA A 286 38.63 34.30 -47.48
C ALA A 286 40.17 34.15 -47.56
N LYS A 287 40.62 33.20 -48.38
CA LYS A 287 41.51 33.43 -49.51
C LYS A 287 41.52 32.26 -50.47
N SER A 288 41.34 32.61 -51.71
CA SER A 288 41.57 31.88 -52.94
C SER A 288 42.94 31.22 -53.03
N GLU A 289 43.04 30.06 -53.67
CA GLU A 289 44.01 29.80 -54.77
C GLU A 289 43.75 28.42 -55.41
N GLU A 290 43.79 28.49 -56.69
CA GLU A 290 43.71 27.48 -57.74
C GLU A 290 44.78 26.39 -57.64
N THR A 291 44.48 25.38 -58.37
CA THR A 291 45.23 24.49 -59.30
C THR A 291 45.12 23.05 -58.88
N ASP A 292 44.61 22.19 -59.66
CA ASP A 292 44.85 21.60 -60.99
C ASP A 292 45.37 20.14 -60.85
N HIS A 293 44.76 19.31 -61.68
CA HIS A 293 45.19 17.97 -62.12
C HIS A 293 45.25 16.80 -61.12
N GLY A 294 44.78 15.66 -61.37
CA GLY A 294 44.54 14.85 -62.56
C GLY A 294 44.35 13.40 -62.16
N THR A 295 43.44 12.80 -62.83
CA THR A 295 43.38 11.41 -63.37
C THR A 295 44.13 10.29 -62.61
N ILE A 296 43.50 9.28 -62.14
CA ILE A 296 43.23 7.97 -62.74
C ILE A 296 42.13 7.28 -61.93
#